data_72364c06c9dd84f643f9b86ff718bcc2
#
_entry.id   72364c06c9dd84f643f9b86ff718bcc2
#
_cell.length_a   1.000
_cell.length_b   1.000
_cell.length_c   1.000
_cell.angle_alpha   90.00
_cell.angle_beta   90.00
_cell.angle_gamma   90.00
#
_symmetry.space_group_name_H-M   'P 1'
#
loop_
_entity.id
_entity.type
_entity.pdbx_description
1 polymer ?
#
loop_
_entity_poly.entity_id
_entity_poly.type
_entity_poly.pdbx_seq_one_letter_code
_entity_poly.pdbx_strand_id
1 'polypeptide(L)'
;MDIVTDGPTLTLCGDFDVRSTMEVRTAIYEASHAYEQDVVIDLTGVETIDLTAARVLAYATLETSRTGHHLRLRGCGPAVRRMLHLTRLARVIEVERVAVSA
;
A
#
# COMPACT_ATOMS: atom_id res chain seq x y z
N MET A 1 -1.16 14.55 0.90
CA MET A 1 -1.82 13.25 1.06
C MET A 1 -2.41 13.12 2.44
N ASP A 2 -3.61 12.63 2.53
CA ASP A 2 -4.25 12.35 3.81
C ASP A 2 -4.09 10.88 4.15
N ILE A 3 -3.66 10.60 5.37
CA ILE A 3 -3.49 9.24 5.87
C ILE A 3 -4.35 9.09 7.12
N VAL A 4 -5.28 8.15 7.08
CA VAL A 4 -6.13 7.80 8.22
C VAL A 4 -5.75 6.42 8.69
N THR A 5 -5.40 6.30 9.96
CA THR A 5 -5.07 5.01 10.58
C THR A 5 -6.26 4.49 11.37
N ASP A 6 -6.59 3.21 11.11
CA ASP A 6 -7.62 2.51 11.86
C ASP A 6 -7.09 1.10 12.15
N GLY A 7 -6.50 0.94 13.32
CA GLY A 7 -5.79 -0.29 13.66
C GLY A 7 -4.65 -0.54 12.67
N PRO A 8 -4.54 -1.76 12.11
CA PRO A 8 -3.53 -2.08 11.11
C PRO A 8 -3.91 -1.66 9.68
N THR A 9 -5.02 -0.96 9.51
CA THR A 9 -5.47 -0.47 8.21
C THR A 9 -5.13 0.99 8.05
N LEU A 10 -4.44 1.32 6.96
CA LEU A 10 -4.09 2.67 6.57
C LEU A 10 -4.90 3.05 5.34
N THR A 11 -5.67 4.12 5.44
CA THR A 11 -6.43 4.65 4.30
C THR A 11 -5.73 5.87 3.76
N LEU A 12 -5.33 5.82 2.50
CA LEU A 12 -4.62 6.90 1.82
C LEU A 12 -5.57 7.60 0.85
N CYS A 13 -5.55 8.93 0.86
CA CYS A 13 -6.33 9.76 -0.06
C CYS A 13 -5.45 10.82 -0.69
N GLY A 14 -5.61 11.02 -1.99
CA GLY A 14 -4.87 12.00 -2.77
C GLY A 14 -3.86 11.35 -3.70
N ASP A 15 -2.96 12.16 -4.25
CA ASP A 15 -1.92 11.68 -5.13
C ASP A 15 -0.79 11.06 -4.31
N PHE A 16 -0.44 9.83 -4.63
CA PHE A 16 0.67 9.15 -3.98
C PHE A 16 1.91 9.24 -4.86
N ASP A 17 2.75 10.19 -4.55
CA ASP A 17 3.97 10.48 -5.30
C ASP A 17 5.17 10.67 -4.37
N VAL A 18 6.29 11.07 -4.95
CA VAL A 18 7.54 11.26 -4.22
C VAL A 18 7.42 12.18 -3.00
N ARG A 19 6.49 13.13 -3.03
CA ARG A 19 6.30 14.08 -1.92
C ARG A 19 5.66 13.43 -0.69
N SER A 20 4.96 12.33 -0.88
CA SER A 20 4.21 11.64 0.18
C SER A 20 4.88 10.37 0.68
N THR A 21 5.97 9.95 0.06
CA THR A 21 6.58 8.64 0.34
C THR A 21 7.06 8.50 1.78
N MET A 22 7.63 9.54 2.36
CA MET A 22 8.13 9.49 3.74
C MET A 22 7.00 9.34 4.76
N GLU A 23 5.90 10.07 4.56
CA GLU A 23 4.74 9.96 5.43
C GLU A 23 4.13 8.57 5.40
N VAL A 24 3.97 8.03 4.19
CA VAL A 24 3.38 6.69 4.01
C VAL A 24 4.29 5.62 4.59
N ARG A 25 5.59 5.71 4.33
CA ARG A 25 6.56 4.76 4.87
C ARG A 25 6.55 4.74 6.39
N THR A 26 6.54 5.91 7.01
CA THR A 26 6.48 6.05 8.47
C THR A 26 5.20 5.45 9.03
N ALA A 27 4.06 5.72 8.39
CA ALA A 27 2.78 5.18 8.83
C ALA A 27 2.74 3.65 8.74
N ILE A 28 3.29 3.07 7.68
CA ILE A 28 3.38 1.61 7.52
C ILE A 28 4.27 1.01 8.62
N TYR A 29 5.43 1.60 8.85
CA TYR A 29 6.35 1.15 9.88
C TYR A 29 5.70 1.15 11.26
N GLU A 30 5.04 2.23 11.62
CA GLU A 30 4.35 2.36 12.91
C GLU A 30 3.23 1.32 13.05
N ALA A 31 2.42 1.13 12.01
CA ALA A 31 1.33 0.17 12.04
C ALA A 31 1.86 -1.27 12.19
N SER A 32 2.92 -1.63 11.46
CA SER A 32 3.46 -2.98 11.50
C SER A 32 4.10 -3.32 12.84
N HIS A 33 4.65 -2.33 13.54
CA HIS A 33 5.24 -2.53 14.86
C HIS A 33 4.22 -2.49 16.00
N ALA A 34 3.15 -1.70 15.84
CA ALA A 34 2.15 -1.55 16.88
C ALA A 34 1.20 -2.75 17.00
N TYR A 35 0.89 -3.41 15.89
CA TYR A 35 -0.20 -4.39 15.85
C TYR A 35 0.23 -5.84 15.69
N GLU A 36 1.48 -6.13 15.40
CA GLU A 36 1.98 -7.51 15.21
C GLU A 36 1.05 -8.39 14.35
N GLN A 37 0.48 -7.82 13.31
CA GLN A 37 -0.41 -8.50 12.38
C GLN A 37 -0.27 -7.91 10.98
N ASP A 38 -0.97 -8.48 10.02
CA ASP A 38 -0.94 -7.99 8.65
C ASP A 38 -1.42 -6.54 8.56
N VAL A 39 -0.78 -5.77 7.70
CA VAL A 39 -1.13 -4.38 7.44
C VAL A 39 -1.90 -4.30 6.13
N VAL A 40 -2.97 -3.56 6.13
CA VAL A 40 -3.77 -3.29 4.93
C VAL A 40 -3.65 -1.81 4.57
N ILE A 41 -3.33 -1.53 3.32
CA ILE A 41 -3.29 -0.18 2.80
C ILE A 41 -4.44 -0.02 1.82
N ASP A 42 -5.41 0.81 2.19
CA ASP A 42 -6.56 1.11 1.35
C ASP A 42 -6.23 2.27 0.43
N LEU A 43 -6.20 2.00 -0.86
CA LEU A 43 -5.87 2.95 -1.92
C LEU A 43 -7.08 3.42 -2.71
N THR A 44 -8.29 3.19 -2.20
CA THR A 44 -9.52 3.59 -2.90
C THR A 44 -9.54 5.08 -3.22
N GLY A 45 -9.02 5.90 -2.33
CA GLY A 45 -8.93 7.36 -2.53
C GLY A 45 -7.69 7.84 -3.27
N VAL A 46 -6.87 6.94 -3.80
CA VAL A 46 -5.64 7.28 -4.54
C VAL A 46 -5.90 7.10 -6.03
N GLU A 47 -5.88 8.21 -6.77
CA GLU A 47 -6.12 8.19 -8.21
C GLU A 47 -4.83 8.00 -9.01
N THR A 48 -3.73 8.55 -8.51
CA THR A 48 -2.44 8.52 -9.20
C THR A 48 -1.34 8.01 -8.28
N ILE A 49 -0.39 7.30 -8.86
CA ILE A 49 0.79 6.80 -8.17
C ILE A 49 1.98 6.89 -9.12
N ASP A 50 3.11 7.38 -8.63
CA ASP A 50 4.35 7.38 -9.42
C ASP A 50 5.22 6.17 -9.10
N LEU A 51 6.31 6.00 -9.86
CA LEU A 51 7.22 4.88 -9.70
C LEU A 51 7.86 4.84 -8.30
N THR A 52 8.22 6.00 -7.77
CA THR A 52 8.85 6.09 -6.45
C THR A 52 7.90 5.61 -5.36
N ALA A 53 6.65 6.02 -5.43
CA ALA A 53 5.62 5.57 -4.50
C ALA A 53 5.36 4.06 -4.61
N ALA A 54 5.30 3.54 -5.83
CA ALA A 54 5.14 2.10 -6.05
C ALA A 54 6.31 1.30 -5.45
N ARG A 55 7.53 1.79 -5.59
CA ARG A 55 8.71 1.17 -5.00
C ARG A 55 8.68 1.19 -3.48
N VAL A 56 8.17 2.25 -2.89
CA VAL A 56 8.01 2.32 -1.42
C VAL A 56 7.05 1.23 -0.94
N LEU A 57 5.96 1.00 -1.65
CA LEU A 57 5.03 -0.09 -1.31
C LEU A 57 5.68 -1.46 -1.43
N ALA A 58 6.46 -1.68 -2.48
CA ALA A 58 7.17 -2.93 -2.68
C ALA A 58 8.20 -3.17 -1.57
N TYR A 59 8.97 -2.16 -1.22
CA TYR A 59 9.96 -2.23 -0.16
C TYR A 59 9.31 -2.51 1.20
N ALA A 60 8.22 -1.81 1.50
CA ALA A 60 7.47 -2.02 2.73
C ALA A 60 6.88 -3.44 2.81
N THR A 61 6.46 -4.00 1.69
CA THR A 61 6.00 -5.39 1.63
C THR A 61 7.10 -6.37 2.03
N LEU A 62 8.31 -6.17 1.52
CA LEU A 62 9.44 -7.01 1.87
C LEU A 62 9.85 -6.87 3.34
N GLU A 63 9.85 -5.66 3.86
CA GLU A 63 10.17 -5.42 5.28
C GLU A 63 9.15 -6.08 6.20
N THR A 64 7.88 -5.95 5.89
CA THR A 64 6.80 -6.56 6.67
C THR A 64 6.92 -8.09 6.67
N SER A 65 7.29 -8.68 5.53
CA SER A 65 7.47 -10.12 5.41
C SER A 65 8.59 -10.68 6.31
N ARG A 66 9.58 -9.88 6.64
CA ARG A 66 10.67 -10.29 7.54
C ARG A 66 10.20 -10.60 8.94
N THR A 67 9.10 -10.02 9.36
CA THR A 67 8.49 -10.28 10.67
C THR A 67 7.39 -11.33 10.62
N GLY A 68 7.22 -11.99 9.48
CA GLY A 68 6.21 -13.04 9.29
C GLY A 68 4.82 -12.51 8.97
N HIS A 69 4.69 -11.22 8.69
CA HIS A 69 3.40 -10.60 8.38
C HIS A 69 3.33 -10.21 6.90
N HIS A 70 2.12 -9.88 6.45
CA HIS A 70 1.83 -9.49 5.09
C HIS A 70 1.38 -8.03 5.03
N LEU A 71 1.74 -7.35 3.96
CA LEU A 71 1.19 -6.06 3.61
C LEU A 71 0.34 -6.26 2.37
N ARG A 72 -0.93 -5.87 2.45
CA ARG A 72 -1.88 -6.02 1.35
C ARG A 72 -2.43 -4.69 0.91
N LEU A 73 -2.58 -4.51 -0.39
CA LEU A 73 -3.23 -3.34 -0.96
C LEU A 73 -4.70 -3.63 -1.21
N ARG A 74 -5.55 -2.71 -0.82
CA ARG A 74 -7.00 -2.79 -1.03
C ARG A 74 -7.48 -1.61 -1.86
N GLY A 75 -8.45 -1.85 -2.72
CA GLY A 75 -9.09 -0.78 -3.48
C GLY A 75 -8.22 -0.15 -4.54
N CYS A 76 -7.26 -0.88 -5.10
CA CYS A 76 -6.41 -0.35 -6.17
C CYS A 76 -7.25 -0.02 -7.40
N GLY A 77 -7.24 1.26 -7.79
CA GLY A 77 -7.86 1.71 -9.02
C GLY A 77 -7.03 1.34 -10.27
N PRO A 78 -7.55 1.64 -11.46
CA PRO A 78 -6.90 1.25 -12.72
C PRO A 78 -5.49 1.82 -12.87
N ALA A 79 -5.26 3.07 -12.49
CA ALA A 79 -3.94 3.69 -12.60
C ALA A 79 -2.92 3.03 -11.68
N VAL A 80 -3.31 2.71 -10.45
CA VAL A 80 -2.43 2.01 -9.50
C VAL A 80 -2.11 0.61 -10.00
N ARG A 81 -3.11 -0.14 -10.45
CA ARG A 81 -2.92 -1.49 -11.00
C ARG A 81 -2.00 -1.47 -12.21
N ARG A 82 -2.19 -0.51 -13.08
CA ARG A 82 -1.36 -0.35 -14.27
C ARG A 82 0.10 -0.08 -13.92
N MET A 83 0.35 0.82 -12.95
CA MET A 83 1.71 1.12 -12.50
C MET A 83 2.38 -0.13 -11.92
N LEU A 84 1.69 -0.88 -11.07
CA LEU A 84 2.23 -2.10 -10.49
C LEU A 84 2.53 -3.15 -11.56
N HIS A 85 1.69 -3.25 -12.57
CA HIS A 85 1.86 -4.19 -13.66
C HIS A 85 3.03 -3.84 -14.57
N LEU A 86 3.11 -2.58 -15.01
CA LEU A 86 4.16 -2.09 -15.89
C LEU A 86 5.55 -2.16 -15.25
N THR A 87 5.63 -1.97 -13.96
CA THR A 87 6.88 -2.03 -13.20
C THR A 87 7.23 -3.44 -12.72
N ARG A 88 6.34 -4.41 -12.93
CA ARG A 88 6.42 -5.78 -12.41
C ARG A 88 6.41 -5.88 -10.89
N LEU A 89 6.11 -4.81 -10.19
CA LEU A 89 6.04 -4.81 -8.72
C LEU A 89 4.83 -5.61 -8.20
N ALA A 90 3.83 -5.86 -9.06
CA ALA A 90 2.70 -6.74 -8.72
C ALA A 90 3.13 -8.17 -8.34
N ARG A 91 4.34 -8.57 -8.69
CA ARG A 91 4.88 -9.87 -8.30
C ARG A 91 5.28 -9.93 -6.84
N VAL A 92 5.61 -8.78 -6.26
CA VAL A 92 6.08 -8.66 -4.88
C VAL A 92 4.94 -8.25 -3.95
N ILE A 93 4.05 -7.40 -4.43
CA ILE A 93 3.00 -6.78 -3.64
C ILE A 93 1.72 -7.61 -3.74
N GLU A 94 1.13 -7.93 -2.58
CA GLU A 94 -0.17 -8.58 -2.53
C GLU A 94 -1.27 -7.54 -2.74
N VAL A 95 -2.13 -7.78 -3.70
CA VAL A 95 -3.29 -6.94 -3.98
C VAL A 95 -4.55 -7.74 -3.67
N GLU A 96 -5.38 -7.22 -2.77
CA GLU A 96 -6.66 -7.86 -2.49
C GLU A 96 -7.55 -7.84 -3.73
N ARG A 97 -8.13 -8.98 -4.04
CA ARG A 97 -9.15 -9.05 -5.09
C ARG A 97 -10.42 -8.44 -4.55
N VAL A 98 -10.98 -7.51 -5.32
CA VAL A 98 -12.33 -7.06 -5.05
C VAL A 98 -13.25 -8.26 -5.25
N ALA A 99 -13.96 -8.66 -4.20
CA ALA A 99 -15.00 -9.66 -4.36
C ALA A 99 -16.03 -9.10 -5.33
N VAL A 100 -16.02 -9.64 -6.56
CA VAL A 100 -17.07 -9.34 -7.51
C VAL A 100 -18.30 -10.08 -6.99
N SER A 101 -19.14 -9.37 -6.25
CA SER A 101 -20.47 -9.90 -6.00
C SER A 101 -21.17 -9.97 -7.36
N ALA A 102 -21.35 -11.15 -7.82
CA ALA A 102 -22.18 -11.36 -8.98
C ALA A 102 -23.60 -10.87 -8.71
#